data_f4496f52228ef7c1ec0429845d348ea3
#
_entry.id   f4496f52228ef7c1ec0429845d348ea3
#
_cell.length_a   1.000
_cell.length_b   1.000
_cell.length_c   1.000
_cell.angle_alpha   90.00
_cell.angle_beta   90.00
_cell.angle_gamma   90.00
#
_symmetry.space_group_name_H-M   'P 1'
#
loop_
_entity.id
_entity.type
_entity.pdbx_description
1 polymer ?
#
loop_
_entity_poly.entity_id
_entity_poly.type
_entity_poly.pdbx_seq_one_letter_code
_entity_poly.pdbx_strand_id
1 'polypeptide(L)'
;MEKLLKQNIEKTLGEKIPDGMLAKFMELSFERSFFKKQFLVEAGNTCKYQYFILEGSCYSYYINEKGDKNAIQFAIENYWITDASGYFTNKPAVFNIETLEPMRAL
;
A
#
# COMPACT_ATOMS: atom_id res chain seq x y z
N MET A 1 10.48 13.55 -0.57
CA MET A 1 9.39 12.63 -0.17
C MET A 1 8.01 13.27 -0.27
N GLU A 2 7.79 14.33 0.44
CA GLU A 2 6.52 15.06 0.40
C GLU A 2 6.14 15.53 -1.01
N LYS A 3 7.12 16.01 -1.77
CA LYS A 3 6.93 16.45 -3.15
C LYS A 3 6.50 15.31 -4.08
N LEU A 4 7.09 14.13 -3.92
CA LEU A 4 6.74 12.96 -4.72
C LEU A 4 5.32 12.48 -4.42
N LEU A 5 4.93 12.48 -3.15
CA LEU A 5 3.59 12.12 -2.73
C LEU A 5 2.56 13.09 -3.31
N LYS A 6 2.83 14.39 -3.23
CA LYS A 6 1.97 15.42 -3.80
C LYS A 6 1.78 15.22 -5.30
N GLN A 7 2.86 15.00 -6.04
CA GLN A 7 2.80 14.78 -7.47
C GLN A 7 1.97 13.54 -7.82
N ASN A 8 2.15 12.45 -7.06
CA ASN A 8 1.40 11.24 -7.29
C ASN A 8 -0.10 11.44 -7.08
N ILE A 9 -0.48 12.08 -5.99
CA ILE A 9 -1.89 12.34 -5.67
C ILE A 9 -2.51 13.28 -6.71
N GLU A 10 -1.83 14.35 -7.07
CA GLU A 10 -2.31 15.30 -8.08
C GLU A 10 -2.50 14.62 -9.43
N LYS A 11 -1.59 13.75 -9.82
CA LYS A 11 -1.69 12.99 -11.07
C LYS A 11 -2.90 12.07 -11.07
N THR A 12 -3.16 11.41 -9.94
CA THR A 12 -4.27 10.48 -9.80
C THR A 12 -5.62 11.19 -9.83
N LEU A 13 -5.73 12.33 -9.16
CA LEU A 13 -6.97 13.10 -9.08
C LEU A 13 -7.18 14.05 -10.26
N GLY A 14 -6.11 14.38 -10.99
CA GLY A 14 -6.18 15.36 -12.07
C GLY A 14 -6.29 16.80 -11.62
N GLU A 15 -6.10 17.07 -10.32
CA GLU A 15 -6.22 18.39 -9.72
C GLU A 15 -5.05 18.67 -8.80
N LYS A 16 -4.74 19.96 -8.61
CA LYS A 16 -3.72 20.37 -7.64
C LYS A 16 -4.27 20.29 -6.23
N ILE A 17 -3.41 19.85 -5.32
CA ILE A 17 -3.75 19.75 -3.90
C ILE A 17 -3.30 21.04 -3.19
N PRO A 18 -4.19 21.68 -2.43
CA PRO A 18 -3.77 22.80 -1.55
C PRO A 18 -2.72 22.33 -0.56
N ASP A 19 -1.70 23.15 -0.33
CA ASP A 19 -0.57 22.81 0.55
C ASP A 19 -1.03 22.39 1.96
N GLY A 20 -2.07 23.03 2.48
CA GLY A 20 -2.62 22.68 3.79
C GLY A 20 -3.20 21.27 3.86
N MET A 21 -3.78 20.79 2.76
CA MET A 21 -4.31 19.43 2.68
C MET A 21 -3.21 18.39 2.70
N LEU A 22 -2.13 18.65 1.96
CA LEU A 22 -0.99 17.73 1.93
C LEU A 22 -0.33 17.65 3.31
N ALA A 23 -0.12 18.77 3.97
CA ALA A 23 0.46 18.80 5.31
C ALA A 23 -0.41 18.01 6.29
N LYS A 24 -1.72 18.15 6.22
CA LYS A 24 -2.66 17.41 7.06
C LYS A 24 -2.61 15.92 6.79
N PHE A 25 -2.51 15.52 5.52
CA PHE A 25 -2.36 14.12 5.13
C PHE A 25 -1.07 13.53 5.69
N MET A 26 0.05 14.26 5.56
CA MET A 26 1.34 13.81 6.10
C MET A 26 1.32 13.68 7.62
N GLU A 27 0.58 14.57 8.30
CA GLU A 27 0.41 14.53 9.74
C GLU A 27 -0.33 13.26 10.21
N LEU A 28 -1.29 12.79 9.42
CA LEU A 28 -2.06 11.57 9.69
C LEU A 28 -1.36 10.30 9.22
N SER A 29 -0.27 10.43 8.49
CA SER A 29 0.51 9.32 7.96
C SER A 29 1.75 9.10 8.80
N PHE A 30 2.28 7.88 8.76
CA PHE A 30 3.55 7.58 9.40
C PHE A 30 4.37 6.64 8.53
N GLU A 31 5.70 6.80 8.57
CA GLU A 31 6.61 5.96 7.83
C GLU A 31 6.85 4.66 8.58
N ARG A 32 6.85 3.56 7.85
CA ARG A 32 7.17 2.24 8.37
C ARG A 32 8.22 1.56 7.49
N SER A 33 9.11 0.80 8.14
CA SER A 33 10.10 -0.01 7.46
C SER A 33 9.75 -1.48 7.58
N PHE A 34 10.01 -2.23 6.51
CA PHE A 34 9.68 -3.64 6.43
C PHE A 34 10.91 -4.43 5.99
N PHE A 35 11.06 -5.61 6.54
CA PHE A 35 12.05 -6.57 6.08
C PHE A 35 11.56 -7.26 4.80
N LYS A 36 12.48 -7.94 4.11
CA LYS A 36 12.13 -8.80 2.99
C LYS A 36 11.21 -9.92 3.46
N LYS A 37 10.19 -10.26 2.65
CA LYS A 37 9.18 -11.28 2.94
C LYS A 37 8.34 -10.99 4.18
N GLN A 38 8.18 -9.74 4.52
CA GLN A 38 7.28 -9.33 5.59
C GLN A 38 5.89 -9.02 5.02
N PHE A 39 4.84 -9.39 5.77
CA PHE A 39 3.48 -9.10 5.36
C PHE A 39 3.06 -7.69 5.77
N LEU A 40 2.49 -6.95 4.83
CA LEU A 40 1.77 -5.70 5.11
C LEU A 40 0.32 -6.02 5.47
N VAL A 41 -0.26 -6.99 4.76
CA VAL A 41 -1.64 -7.45 4.95
C VAL A 41 -1.62 -8.97 4.81
N GLU A 42 -2.29 -9.65 5.74
CA GLU A 42 -2.50 -11.09 5.64
C GLU A 42 -3.98 -11.37 5.39
N ALA A 43 -4.28 -12.27 4.46
CA ALA A 43 -5.65 -12.67 4.17
C ALA A 43 -6.33 -13.20 5.44
N GLY A 44 -7.55 -12.78 5.68
CA GLY A 44 -8.30 -13.11 6.89
C GLY A 44 -8.15 -12.12 8.03
N ASN A 45 -7.16 -11.23 7.98
CA ASN A 45 -6.96 -10.18 8.97
C ASN A 45 -7.54 -8.86 8.50
N THR A 46 -7.74 -7.93 9.43
CA THR A 46 -8.26 -6.61 9.10
C THR A 46 -7.23 -5.80 8.32
N CYS A 47 -7.64 -5.22 7.20
CA CYS A 47 -6.80 -4.29 6.43
C CYS A 47 -7.10 -2.87 6.91
N LYS A 48 -6.16 -2.29 7.66
CA LYS A 48 -6.34 -0.98 8.32
C LYS A 48 -5.76 0.18 7.55
N TYR A 49 -4.84 -0.06 6.62
CA TYR A 49 -4.05 0.99 6.00
C TYR A 49 -3.98 0.86 4.49
N GLN A 50 -3.79 2.00 3.84
CA GLN A 50 -3.25 2.08 2.49
C GLN A 50 -1.78 2.42 2.61
N TYR A 51 -0.95 1.88 1.71
CA TYR A 51 0.48 2.08 1.74
C TYR A 51 0.93 2.80 0.47
N PHE A 52 1.74 3.85 0.65
CA PHE A 52 2.45 4.50 -0.44
C PHE A 52 3.93 4.12 -0.35
N ILE A 53 4.46 3.48 -1.39
CA ILE A 53 5.81 2.92 -1.36
C ILE A 53 6.83 4.02 -1.62
N LEU A 54 7.73 4.23 -0.65
CA LEU A 54 8.83 5.17 -0.76
C LEU A 54 10.07 4.51 -1.35
N GLU A 55 10.35 3.28 -0.96
CA GLU A 55 11.52 2.53 -1.38
C GLU A 55 11.22 1.04 -1.29
N GLY A 56 11.64 0.29 -2.30
CA GLY A 56 11.46 -1.15 -2.34
C GLY A 56 10.27 -1.58 -3.18
N SER A 57 9.86 -2.83 -3.00
CA SER A 57 8.76 -3.42 -3.77
C SER A 57 8.01 -4.47 -2.95
N CYS A 58 6.76 -4.67 -3.35
CA CYS A 58 5.89 -5.69 -2.77
C CYS A 58 4.91 -6.19 -3.82
N TYR A 59 4.13 -7.21 -3.46
CA TYR A 59 3.09 -7.70 -4.35
C TYR A 59 1.90 -8.20 -3.54
N SER A 60 0.73 -8.14 -4.16
CA SER A 60 -0.48 -8.75 -3.61
C SER A 60 -0.75 -10.06 -4.34
N TYR A 61 -1.24 -11.05 -3.61
CA TYR A 61 -1.55 -12.36 -4.17
C TYR A 61 -2.63 -13.05 -3.33
N TYR A 62 -3.25 -14.05 -3.92
CA TYR A 62 -4.11 -14.97 -3.18
C TYR A 62 -3.60 -16.40 -3.38
N ILE A 63 -3.95 -17.26 -2.42
CA ILE A 63 -3.61 -18.69 -2.50
C ILE A 63 -4.88 -19.41 -2.92
N ASN A 64 -4.80 -20.16 -4.05
CA ASN A 64 -5.94 -20.91 -4.56
C ASN A 64 -6.15 -22.22 -3.79
N GLU A 65 -7.17 -22.98 -4.16
CA GLU A 65 -7.51 -24.26 -3.52
C GLU A 65 -6.39 -25.29 -3.60
N LYS A 66 -5.53 -25.18 -4.62
CA LYS A 66 -4.39 -26.09 -4.80
C LYS A 66 -3.15 -25.65 -4.01
N GLY A 67 -3.21 -24.51 -3.32
CA GLY A 67 -2.07 -23.96 -2.57
C GLY A 67 -1.12 -23.14 -3.40
N ASP A 68 -1.47 -22.81 -4.65
CA ASP A 68 -0.62 -21.98 -5.51
C ASP A 68 -0.85 -20.50 -5.27
N LYS A 69 0.24 -19.70 -5.30
CA LYS A 69 0.15 -18.26 -5.22
C LYS A 69 -0.19 -17.66 -6.58
N ASN A 70 -1.20 -16.80 -6.59
CA ASN A 70 -1.62 -16.09 -7.80
C ASN A 70 -1.45 -14.60 -7.58
N ALA A 71 -0.43 -14.02 -8.20
CA ALA A 71 -0.14 -12.59 -8.07
C ALA A 71 -1.24 -11.77 -8.73
N ILE A 72 -1.66 -10.70 -8.04
CA ILE A 72 -2.67 -9.76 -8.52
C ILE A 72 -2.02 -8.46 -8.98
N GLN A 73 -1.11 -7.93 -8.16
CA GLN A 73 -0.48 -6.65 -8.41
C GLN A 73 0.95 -6.67 -7.89
N PHE A 74 1.86 -6.10 -8.67
CA PHE A 74 3.21 -5.77 -8.21
C PHE A 74 3.27 -4.25 -8.02
N ALA A 75 3.90 -3.80 -6.94
CA ALA A 75 4.02 -2.39 -6.63
C ALA A 75 5.47 -2.03 -6.30
N ILE A 76 5.90 -0.92 -6.85
CA ILE A 76 7.26 -0.37 -6.68
C ILE A 76 7.14 1.05 -6.13
N GLU A 77 8.27 1.77 -6.09
CA GLU A 77 8.29 3.16 -5.63
C GLU A 77 7.21 4.00 -6.29
N ASN A 78 6.58 4.86 -5.50
CA ASN A 78 5.51 5.77 -5.91
C ASN A 78 4.18 5.11 -6.24
N TYR A 79 4.02 3.82 -5.91
CA TYR A 79 2.74 3.12 -6.07
C TYR A 79 1.99 3.10 -4.75
N TRP A 80 0.66 3.11 -4.86
CA TRP A 80 -0.23 2.82 -3.74
C TRP A 80 -0.60 1.35 -3.77
N ILE A 81 -0.70 0.73 -2.60
CA ILE A 81 -1.15 -0.65 -2.50
C ILE A 81 -1.99 -0.85 -1.23
N THR A 82 -3.09 -1.59 -1.36
CA THR A 82 -3.95 -2.01 -0.26
C THR A 82 -4.82 -3.16 -0.72
N ASP A 83 -5.45 -3.85 0.23
CA ASP A 83 -6.61 -4.70 -0.08
C ASP A 83 -7.85 -3.80 -0.04
N ALA A 84 -8.27 -3.32 -1.21
CA ALA A 84 -9.37 -2.36 -1.32
C ALA A 84 -10.66 -2.90 -0.72
N SER A 85 -10.97 -4.18 -0.94
CA SER A 85 -12.17 -4.81 -0.40
C SER A 85 -12.18 -4.77 1.13
N GLY A 86 -11.08 -5.21 1.77
CA GLY A 86 -10.97 -5.20 3.22
C GLY A 86 -10.91 -3.80 3.80
N TYR A 87 -10.15 -2.89 3.16
CA TYR A 87 -9.96 -1.53 3.64
C TYR A 87 -11.27 -0.73 3.67
N PHE A 88 -12.04 -0.76 2.57
CA PHE A 88 -13.25 0.06 2.44
C PHE A 88 -14.50 -0.56 3.07
N THR A 89 -14.54 -1.87 3.27
CA THR A 89 -15.74 -2.55 3.77
C THR A 89 -15.61 -3.03 5.21
N ASN A 90 -14.45 -2.86 5.84
CA ASN A 90 -14.13 -3.40 7.18
C ASN A 90 -14.28 -4.92 7.29
N LYS A 91 -14.28 -5.62 6.16
CA LYS A 91 -14.26 -7.07 6.13
C LYS A 91 -12.82 -7.57 6.18
N PRO A 92 -12.59 -8.85 6.54
CA PRO A 92 -11.25 -9.42 6.48
C PRO A 92 -10.66 -9.30 5.09
N ALA A 93 -9.35 -9.09 5.01
CA ALA A 93 -8.64 -9.00 3.75
C ALA A 93 -8.75 -10.31 2.97
N VAL A 94 -8.89 -10.21 1.66
CA VAL A 94 -8.98 -11.37 0.75
C VAL A 94 -7.59 -11.74 0.24
N PHE A 95 -6.73 -10.74 0.06
CA PHE A 95 -5.39 -10.92 -0.49
C PHE A 95 -4.32 -10.79 0.59
N ASN A 96 -3.17 -11.42 0.33
CA ASN A 96 -1.95 -11.17 1.08
C ASN A 96 -1.14 -10.10 0.35
N ILE A 97 -0.46 -9.24 1.09
CA ILE A 97 0.51 -8.30 0.55
C ILE A 97 1.83 -8.53 1.27
N GLU A 98 2.84 -8.89 0.51
CA GLU A 98 4.14 -9.31 1.04
C GLU A 98 5.26 -8.54 0.34
N THR A 99 6.28 -8.14 1.10
CA THR A 99 7.44 -7.44 0.54
C THR A 99 8.32 -8.39 -0.24
N LEU A 100 8.88 -7.92 -1.36
CA LEU A 100 9.84 -8.66 -2.18
C LEU A 100 11.28 -8.32 -1.80
N GLU A 101 11.48 -7.19 -1.15
CA GLU A 101 12.79 -6.69 -0.69
C GLU A 101 12.57 -5.80 0.52
N PRO A 102 13.63 -5.37 1.22
CA PRO A 102 13.45 -4.38 2.29
C PRO A 102 12.74 -3.14 1.74
N MET A 103 11.73 -2.63 2.47
CA MET A 103 10.83 -1.61 1.97
C MET A 103 10.53 -0.56 3.01
N ARG A 104 10.34 0.69 2.56
CA ARG A 104 9.78 1.78 3.38
C ARG A 104 8.50 2.28 2.72
N ALA A 105 7.49 2.55 3.52
CA ALA A 105 6.20 3.03 3.06
C ALA A 105 5.57 4.00 4.05
N LEU A 106 4.65 4.80 3.56
CA LEU A 106 3.79 5.65 4.40
C LEU A 106 2.47 4.96 4.69
#